data_12202a546af9368d3901aeb0b8b927e4
#
_entry.id   12202a546af9368d3901aeb0b8b927e4
#
_cell.length_a   1.000
_cell.length_b   1.000
_cell.length_c   1.000
_cell.angle_alpha   90.00
_cell.angle_beta   90.00
_cell.angle_gamma   90.00
#
_symmetry.space_group_name_H-M   'P 1'
#
loop_
_entity.id
_entity.type
_entity.pdbx_description
1 polymer ?
#
loop_
_entity_poly.entity_id
_entity_poly.type
_entity_poly.pdbx_seq_one_letter_code
_entity_poly.pdbx_strand_id
1 'polypeptide(L)'
;MAVGLTIDVTAALRREGLAREIVHAVQNARRAAGLRVEEHIALHLDGSGRVREAIDEFRSHIASETLVDRLSVGHGAPFAGVHREELVLDGEPMAIRIDRVDAVGEPGA
;
A
#
# COMPACT_ATOMS: atom_id res chain seq x y z
N MET A 1 -12.09 27.17 23.07
CA MET A 1 -10.82 27.03 22.38
C MET A 1 -10.73 25.69 21.75
N ALA A 2 -10.37 25.67 20.51
CA ALA A 2 -10.36 24.44 19.72
C ALA A 2 -8.98 23.82 19.64
N VAL A 3 -8.13 24.04 20.61
CA VAL A 3 -6.74 23.60 20.53
C VAL A 3 -6.64 22.08 20.41
N GLY A 4 -7.39 21.37 21.23
CA GLY A 4 -7.33 19.91 21.18
C GLY A 4 -7.82 19.35 19.85
N LEU A 5 -8.84 19.96 19.30
CA LEU A 5 -9.35 19.53 18.02
C LEU A 5 -8.33 19.74 16.90
N THR A 6 -7.59 20.82 16.98
CA THR A 6 -6.57 21.12 15.99
C THR A 6 -5.52 20.01 15.93
N ILE A 7 -5.11 19.52 17.09
CA ILE A 7 -4.11 18.45 17.16
C ILE A 7 -4.64 17.18 16.48
N ASP A 8 -5.88 16.82 16.79
CA ASP A 8 -6.47 15.61 16.21
C ASP A 8 -6.59 15.72 14.71
N VAL A 9 -7.03 16.89 14.23
CA VAL A 9 -7.16 17.11 12.80
C VAL A 9 -5.82 17.00 12.10
N THR A 10 -4.77 17.52 12.71
CA THR A 10 -3.44 17.47 12.13
C THR A 10 -2.96 16.03 11.96
N ALA A 11 -3.17 15.19 12.97
CA ALA A 11 -2.76 13.80 12.89
C ALA A 11 -3.55 13.06 11.80
N ALA A 12 -4.84 13.32 11.72
CA ALA A 12 -5.67 12.69 10.70
C ALA A 12 -5.24 13.10 9.30
N LEU A 13 -4.93 14.37 9.10
CA LEU A 13 -4.49 14.86 7.81
C LEU A 13 -3.15 14.24 7.40
N ARG A 14 -2.27 14.02 8.37
CA ARG A 14 -1.00 13.39 8.09
C ARG A 14 -1.18 11.95 7.62
N ARG A 15 -2.06 11.20 8.27
CA ARG A 15 -2.34 9.83 7.86
C ARG A 15 -2.96 9.77 6.49
N GLU A 16 -3.84 10.71 6.20
CA GLU A 16 -4.46 10.78 4.88
C GLU A 16 -3.42 11.09 3.81
N GLY A 17 -2.51 12.01 4.11
CA GLY A 17 -1.42 12.32 3.18
C GLY A 17 -0.52 11.12 2.92
N LEU A 18 -0.22 10.35 3.97
CA LEU A 18 0.57 9.13 3.82
C LEU A 18 -0.16 8.11 2.94
N ALA A 19 -1.47 7.98 3.12
CA ALA A 19 -2.23 7.06 2.29
C ALA A 19 -2.14 7.44 0.82
N ARG A 20 -2.19 8.73 0.53
CA ARG A 20 -2.04 9.21 -0.84
C ARG A 20 -0.67 8.89 -1.41
N GLU A 21 0.36 9.06 -0.60
CA GLU A 21 1.71 8.72 -1.04
C GLU A 21 1.87 7.22 -1.28
N ILE A 22 1.23 6.41 -0.45
CA ILE A 22 1.25 4.97 -0.65
C ILE A 22 0.59 4.60 -1.97
N VAL A 23 -0.56 5.20 -2.28
CA VAL A 23 -1.22 4.95 -3.55
C VAL A 23 -0.32 5.31 -4.72
N HIS A 24 0.32 6.47 -4.66
CA HIS A 24 1.23 6.89 -5.72
C HIS A 24 2.40 5.92 -5.87
N ALA A 25 2.95 5.49 -4.74
CA ALA A 25 4.08 4.56 -4.77
C ALA A 25 3.70 3.23 -5.43
N VAL A 26 2.51 2.73 -5.09
CA VAL A 26 2.04 1.48 -5.68
C VAL A 26 1.80 1.64 -7.18
N GLN A 27 1.22 2.77 -7.58
CA GLN A 27 0.98 3.01 -9.00
C GLN A 27 2.28 3.13 -9.78
N ASN A 28 3.28 3.77 -9.20
CA ASN A 28 4.60 3.82 -9.83
C ASN A 28 5.22 2.44 -9.93
N ALA A 29 5.06 1.63 -8.89
CA ALA A 29 5.57 0.26 -8.90
C ALA A 29 4.87 -0.57 -9.97
N ARG A 30 3.56 -0.38 -10.16
CA ARG A 30 2.84 -1.07 -11.21
C ARG A 30 3.41 -0.75 -12.59
N ARG A 31 3.71 0.52 -12.83
CA ARG A 31 4.30 0.92 -14.10
C ARG A 31 5.69 0.32 -14.28
N ALA A 32 6.48 0.33 -13.22
CA ALA A 32 7.83 -0.25 -13.26
C ALA A 32 7.77 -1.75 -13.52
N ALA A 33 6.72 -2.40 -13.04
CA ALA A 33 6.55 -3.83 -13.25
C ALA A 33 6.01 -4.17 -14.65
N GLY A 34 5.63 -3.17 -15.44
CA GLY A 34 5.12 -3.40 -16.77
C GLY A 34 3.68 -3.85 -16.81
N LEU A 35 2.91 -3.55 -15.78
CA LEU A 35 1.53 -3.97 -15.70
C LEU A 35 0.62 -2.99 -16.43
N ARG A 36 -0.49 -3.50 -16.93
CA ARG A 36 -1.47 -2.65 -17.61
C ARG A 36 -2.20 -1.77 -16.60
N VAL A 37 -2.73 -0.65 -17.08
CA VAL A 37 -3.45 0.29 -16.24
C VAL A 37 -4.65 -0.38 -15.57
N GLU A 38 -5.36 -1.23 -16.30
CA GLU A 38 -6.58 -1.85 -15.80
C GLU A 38 -6.34 -3.24 -15.19
N GLU A 39 -5.09 -3.67 -15.12
CA GLU A 39 -4.81 -5.01 -14.62
C GLU A 39 -4.91 -5.05 -13.10
N HIS A 40 -5.62 -6.05 -12.57
CA HIS A 40 -5.71 -6.25 -11.13
C HIS A 40 -4.49 -6.98 -10.63
N ILE A 41 -4.11 -6.70 -9.38
CA ILE A 41 -2.86 -7.22 -8.83
C ILE A 41 -3.07 -7.79 -7.43
N ALA A 42 -2.10 -8.57 -7.01
CA ALA A 42 -1.92 -8.92 -5.62
C ALA A 42 -0.83 -8.00 -5.07
N LEU A 43 -1.06 -7.46 -3.89
CA LEU A 43 -0.17 -6.46 -3.31
C LEU A 43 0.17 -6.86 -1.88
N HIS A 44 1.44 -6.75 -1.54
CA HIS A 44 1.89 -6.89 -0.17
C HIS A 44 2.62 -5.63 0.24
N LEU A 45 2.22 -5.07 1.38
CA LEU A 45 2.85 -3.87 1.93
C LEU A 45 3.45 -4.21 3.28
N ASP A 46 4.70 -3.84 3.46
CA ASP A 46 5.42 -4.01 4.71
C ASP A 46 5.87 -2.64 5.17
N GLY A 47 5.21 -2.11 6.18
CA GLY A 47 5.52 -0.81 6.72
C GLY A 47 5.39 -0.83 8.23
N SER A 48 5.94 0.17 8.88
CA SER A 48 5.90 0.28 10.33
C SER A 48 5.53 1.70 10.71
N GLY A 49 5.27 1.90 12.01
CA GLY A 49 5.00 3.22 12.54
C GLY A 49 3.82 3.88 11.85
N ARG A 50 4.01 5.14 11.47
CA ARG A 50 2.93 5.92 10.87
C ARG A 50 2.50 5.37 9.53
N VAL A 51 3.42 4.77 8.79
CA VAL A 51 3.07 4.17 7.50
C VAL A 51 2.11 3.00 7.72
N ARG A 52 2.39 2.16 8.69
CA ARG A 52 1.52 1.02 9.01
C ARG A 52 0.14 1.51 9.44
N GLU A 53 0.09 2.57 10.25
CA GLU A 53 -1.18 3.12 10.67
C GLU A 53 -2.00 3.62 9.49
N ALA A 54 -1.35 4.30 8.54
CA ALA A 54 -2.05 4.78 7.36
C ALA A 54 -2.55 3.62 6.50
N ILE A 55 -1.75 2.59 6.36
CA ILE A 55 -2.15 1.40 5.59
C ILE A 55 -3.40 0.78 6.22
N ASP A 56 -3.38 0.60 7.53
CA ASP A 56 -4.52 -0.05 8.20
C ASP A 56 -5.78 0.79 8.11
N GLU A 57 -5.65 2.09 8.28
CA GLU A 57 -6.82 2.97 8.26
C GLU A 57 -7.41 3.10 6.88
N PHE A 58 -6.58 3.20 5.85
CA PHE A 58 -7.03 3.46 4.48
C PHE A 58 -6.91 2.24 3.58
N ARG A 59 -6.96 1.06 4.16
CA ARG A 59 -6.75 -0.18 3.46
C ARG A 59 -7.65 -0.34 2.24
N SER A 60 -8.95 -0.12 2.42
CA SER A 60 -9.91 -0.25 1.33
C SER A 60 -9.67 0.78 0.25
N HIS A 61 -9.34 1.99 0.65
CA HIS A 61 -9.07 3.06 -0.30
C HIS A 61 -7.83 2.74 -1.15
N ILE A 62 -6.76 2.30 -0.49
CA ILE A 62 -5.54 1.95 -1.18
C ILE A 62 -5.79 0.82 -2.19
N ALA A 63 -6.50 -0.21 -1.75
CA ALA A 63 -6.79 -1.34 -2.61
C ALA A 63 -7.63 -0.93 -3.81
N SER A 64 -8.64 -0.10 -3.57
CA SER A 64 -9.54 0.36 -4.62
C SER A 64 -8.81 1.22 -5.64
N GLU A 65 -7.98 2.14 -5.18
CA GLU A 65 -7.29 3.06 -6.06
C GLU A 65 -6.20 2.39 -6.89
N THR A 66 -5.71 1.27 -6.45
CA THR A 66 -4.61 0.60 -7.14
C THR A 66 -5.02 -0.76 -7.74
N LEU A 67 -6.32 -1.04 -7.78
CA LEU A 67 -6.88 -2.26 -8.37
C LEU A 67 -6.29 -3.52 -7.75
N VAL A 68 -6.26 -3.56 -6.43
CA VAL A 68 -5.72 -4.69 -5.70
C VAL A 68 -6.84 -5.65 -5.34
N ASP A 69 -6.74 -6.89 -5.81
CA ASP A 69 -7.69 -7.92 -5.46
C ASP A 69 -7.32 -8.61 -4.15
N ARG A 70 -6.03 -8.72 -3.90
CA ARG A 70 -5.54 -9.37 -2.69
C ARG A 70 -4.51 -8.47 -2.04
N LEU A 71 -4.82 -7.98 -0.86
CA LEU A 71 -3.92 -7.12 -0.11
C LEU A 71 -3.50 -7.83 1.16
N SER A 72 -2.20 -7.97 1.35
CA SER A 72 -1.65 -8.46 2.61
C SER A 72 -0.71 -7.41 3.17
N VAL A 73 -0.58 -7.39 4.49
CA VAL A 73 0.18 -6.37 5.19
C VAL A 73 0.99 -7.04 6.29
N GLY A 74 2.24 -6.61 6.45
CA GLY A 74 3.08 -7.13 7.51
C GLY A 74 4.39 -7.64 6.98
N HIS A 75 5.17 -8.26 7.87
CA HIS A 75 6.43 -8.86 7.50
C HIS A 75 6.20 -10.19 6.80
N GLY A 76 7.07 -10.52 5.87
CA GLY A 76 7.00 -11.79 5.20
C GLY A 76 5.87 -11.85 4.18
N ALA A 77 6.21 -11.51 2.95
CA ALA A 77 5.23 -11.53 1.89
C ALA A 77 4.79 -12.96 1.59
N PRO A 78 3.50 -13.17 1.28
CA PRO A 78 3.01 -14.51 0.94
C PRO A 78 3.40 -14.97 -0.45
N PHE A 79 4.05 -14.13 -1.23
CA PHE A 79 4.47 -14.47 -2.59
C PHE A 79 5.75 -13.72 -2.92
N ALA A 80 6.48 -14.23 -3.90
CA ALA A 80 7.73 -13.60 -4.32
C ALA A 80 7.49 -12.31 -5.10
N GLY A 81 6.52 -12.34 -5.99
CA GLY A 81 6.18 -11.16 -6.75
C GLY A 81 6.97 -11.02 -8.04
N VAL A 82 6.37 -10.34 -9.01
CA VAL A 82 7.07 -9.98 -10.25
C VAL A 82 7.83 -8.68 -10.05
N HIS A 83 7.52 -7.92 -9.01
CA HIS A 83 8.17 -6.64 -8.76
C HIS A 83 8.25 -6.38 -7.28
N ARG A 84 9.36 -5.80 -6.86
CA ARG A 84 9.58 -5.46 -5.46
C ARG A 84 10.27 -4.11 -5.40
N GLU A 85 9.83 -3.26 -4.49
CA GLU A 85 10.47 -1.96 -4.26
C GLU A 85 10.56 -1.69 -2.77
N GLU A 86 11.58 -0.95 -2.39
CA GLU A 86 11.74 -0.46 -1.04
C GLU A 86 11.90 1.04 -1.10
N LEU A 87 11.21 1.74 -0.22
CA LEU A 87 11.25 3.19 -0.22
C LEU A 87 11.03 3.70 1.19
N VAL A 88 11.17 5.01 1.35
CA VAL A 88 10.97 5.66 2.64
C VAL A 88 9.87 6.71 2.47
N LEU A 89 8.86 6.63 3.33
CA LEU A 89 7.79 7.61 3.37
C LEU A 89 7.72 8.18 4.78
N ASP A 90 7.77 9.50 4.88
CA ASP A 90 7.68 10.19 6.15
C ASP A 90 8.73 9.66 7.14
N GLY A 91 9.92 9.33 6.64
CA GLY A 91 10.99 8.80 7.47
C GLY A 91 10.87 7.35 7.84
N GLU A 92 9.81 6.67 7.39
CA GLU A 92 9.59 5.27 7.72
C GLU A 92 9.84 4.39 6.49
N PRO A 93 10.53 3.27 6.66
CA PRO A 93 10.73 2.38 5.52
C PRO A 93 9.46 1.63 5.17
N MET A 94 9.29 1.38 3.88
CA MET A 94 8.17 0.60 3.38
C MET A 94 8.64 -0.25 2.22
N ALA A 95 8.16 -1.48 2.16
CA ALA A 95 8.44 -2.39 1.06
C ALA A 95 7.14 -2.72 0.34
N ILE A 96 7.23 -2.79 -0.97
CA ILE A 96 6.09 -3.11 -1.83
C ILE A 96 6.44 -4.36 -2.62
N ARG A 97 5.53 -5.33 -2.65
CA ARG A 97 5.62 -6.48 -3.55
C ARG A 97 4.35 -6.57 -4.35
N ILE A 98 4.50 -6.79 -5.64
CA ILE A 98 3.38 -6.86 -6.56
C ILE A 98 3.49 -8.15 -7.36
N ASP A 99 2.34 -8.79 -7.57
CA ASP A 99 2.26 -9.92 -8.48
C ASP A 99 0.93 -9.86 -9.19
N ARG A 100 0.84 -10.61 -10.27
CA ARG A 100 -0.44 -10.76 -10.96
C ARG A 100 -1.32 -11.68 -10.15
N VAL A 101 -2.61 -11.39 -10.17
CA VAL A 101 -3.55 -12.22 -9.41
C VAL A 101 -3.49 -13.66 -9.86
N ASP A 102 -3.34 -13.89 -11.15
CA ASP A 102 -3.30 -15.24 -11.70
C ASP A 102 -2.08 -16.02 -11.20
N ALA A 103 -0.97 -15.32 -10.98
CA ALA A 103 0.26 -15.98 -10.55
C ALA A 103 0.24 -16.31 -9.07
N VAL A 104 -0.57 -15.59 -8.28
CA VAL A 104 -0.63 -15.78 -6.84
C VAL A 104 -1.67 -16.83 -6.53
N GLY A 105 -1.24 -18.05 -6.62
CA GLY A 105 -1.96 -19.18 -6.14
C GLY A 105 -3.45 -19.06 -6.08
N GLU A 106 -4.08 -19.31 -7.15
CA GLU A 106 -5.49 -19.54 -7.11
C GLU A 106 -5.72 -20.83 -6.40
N PRO A 107 -6.21 -20.79 -5.17
CA PRO A 107 -6.43 -22.03 -4.45
C PRO A 107 -7.34 -22.92 -5.25
N GLY A 108 -6.92 -24.12 -5.43
CA GLY A 108 -7.73 -25.04 -6.18
C GLY A 108 -7.69 -24.85 -7.67
N ALA A 109 -6.90 -23.92 -8.10
CA ALA A 109 -6.75 -23.71 -9.52
C ALA A 109 -5.80 -24.75 -10.07
#